data_28933999ffd007fd24e50da86b40999d
#
_entry.id   28933999ffd007fd24e50da86b40999d
#
_cell.length_a   1.000
_cell.length_b   1.000
_cell.length_c   1.000
_cell.angle_alpha   90.00
_cell.angle_beta   90.00
_cell.angle_gamma   90.00
#
_symmetry.space_group_name_H-M   'P 1'
#
loop_
_entity.id
_entity.type
_entity.pdbx_description
1 polymer ?
#
loop_
_entity_poly.entity_id
_entity_poly.type
_entity_poly.pdbx_seq_one_letter_code
_entity_poly.pdbx_strand_id
1 'polypeptide(L)'
;GGQAGGAVSDPGAEVTKVRIAVRGLAFTPSRIEVPRGNRLQIAVRNTSDQQHDLVVDNGAATGMIDPGKSRTVDVGVVNGNMGGWCSVVGHRQAGMTVTIVAVGKDRAGGASPSPGRTTASGGGHDHGGIPGTSRSPLQPTYAELSAEPGPSFAARDATVPPASAETTHRIALEAVEVDKEVAPGRKQRVWTFNGTVPGPVLRGKVGDAFVVTLTNKGTMGHSIDFHAGDVSPDQPMRTIAPGQSLTYTFTARRSGIWLYHCSTKPLSTHIANGMHGAVIVDPPGLDRVDREYYLIQAEQYWSANLKQGTDADAVRSATPSAVAFNGYPFQYVHRPLQARTGERVRIWVISAGPNLDLPFHVVGAQFDTVWYEGAYRIRRGCDVSSLAAQRCDPAQGSTGSAGSQGLAVAVAQGGFVEFAPREPGTYTPLNHAMAYAERGATASLRVTSGSEADGARGG
;
A
#
# COMPACT_ATOMS: atom_id res chain seq x y z
N GLY A 1 15.49 -31.67 -26.06
CA GLY A 1 16.60 -31.48 -25.15
C GLY A 1 16.58 -30.06 -24.61
N GLY A 2 16.04 -29.84 -23.42
CA GLY A 2 16.06 -28.57 -22.70
C GLY A 2 16.47 -28.88 -21.27
N GLN A 3 17.63 -28.38 -20.86
CA GLN A 3 18.18 -28.57 -19.53
C GLN A 3 17.44 -27.67 -18.53
N ALA A 4 16.89 -28.32 -17.50
CA ALA A 4 16.44 -27.67 -16.26
C ALA A 4 17.69 -27.21 -15.47
N GLY A 5 17.73 -25.94 -15.05
CA GLY A 5 18.74 -25.39 -14.18
C GLY A 5 18.69 -26.05 -12.80
N GLY A 6 19.72 -26.85 -12.49
CA GLY A 6 19.85 -27.54 -11.22
C GLY A 6 20.18 -26.55 -10.10
N ALA A 7 19.46 -26.65 -8.99
CA ALA A 7 19.84 -26.08 -7.72
C ALA A 7 21.19 -26.68 -7.29
N VAL A 8 22.15 -25.84 -6.92
CA VAL A 8 23.46 -26.24 -6.40
C VAL A 8 23.23 -26.95 -5.07
N SER A 9 23.34 -28.26 -5.05
CA SER A 9 23.35 -29.09 -3.84
C SER A 9 24.74 -29.02 -3.24
N ASP A 10 24.87 -28.44 -2.04
CA ASP A 10 26.06 -28.57 -1.21
C ASP A 10 26.03 -29.98 -0.56
N PRO A 11 26.93 -30.91 -0.92
CA PRO A 11 26.87 -32.30 -0.46
C PRO A 11 27.25 -32.54 1.01
N GLY A 12 27.57 -31.48 1.77
CA GLY A 12 28.04 -31.54 3.14
C GLY A 12 27.10 -31.02 4.24
N ALA A 13 25.93 -30.49 3.87
CA ALA A 13 25.02 -29.94 4.88
C ALA A 13 24.24 -31.03 5.61
N GLU A 14 24.34 -31.04 6.95
CA GLU A 14 23.55 -31.95 7.80
C GLU A 14 22.05 -31.66 7.65
N VAL A 15 21.22 -32.71 7.60
CA VAL A 15 19.77 -32.56 7.37
C VAL A 15 19.03 -32.52 8.71
N THR A 16 18.39 -31.39 8.99
CA THR A 16 17.41 -31.25 10.08
C THR A 16 16.02 -31.63 9.59
N LYS A 17 15.42 -32.65 10.19
CA LYS A 17 14.06 -33.11 9.86
C LYS A 17 13.08 -32.67 10.96
N VAL A 18 12.02 -31.95 10.60
CA VAL A 18 11.00 -31.45 11.52
C VAL A 18 9.63 -31.95 11.09
N ARG A 19 8.77 -32.28 12.08
CA ARG A 19 7.36 -32.59 11.85
C ARG A 19 6.50 -31.48 12.43
N ILE A 20 5.56 -31.00 11.66
CA ILE A 20 4.53 -30.07 12.12
C ILE A 20 3.15 -30.62 11.79
N ALA A 21 2.20 -30.34 12.68
CA ALA A 21 0.79 -30.66 12.46
C ALA A 21 0.00 -29.38 12.20
N VAL A 22 -0.96 -29.47 11.31
CA VAL A 22 -2.02 -28.46 11.16
C VAL A 22 -3.16 -28.81 12.10
N ARG A 23 -3.54 -27.89 13.00
CA ARG A 23 -4.69 -28.01 13.91
C ARG A 23 -5.56 -26.77 13.79
N GLY A 24 -6.75 -26.90 13.21
CA GLY A 24 -7.56 -25.75 12.85
C GLY A 24 -6.76 -24.83 11.91
N LEU A 25 -6.65 -23.56 12.24
CA LEU A 25 -5.89 -22.53 11.50
C LEU A 25 -4.49 -22.26 12.11
N ALA A 26 -3.81 -23.30 12.59
CA ALA A 26 -2.48 -23.16 13.20
C ALA A 26 -1.53 -24.28 12.85
N PHE A 27 -0.24 -23.93 12.67
CA PHE A 27 0.87 -24.88 12.63
C PHE A 27 1.36 -25.17 14.06
N THR A 28 1.60 -26.43 14.36
CA THR A 28 2.13 -26.86 15.67
C THR A 28 3.31 -27.80 15.48
N PRO A 29 4.54 -27.43 15.92
CA PRO A 29 4.91 -26.14 16.48
C PRO A 29 4.88 -25.01 15.45
N SER A 30 4.64 -23.76 15.91
CA SER A 30 4.68 -22.55 15.08
C SER A 30 6.08 -21.92 15.03
N ARG A 31 7.04 -22.48 15.76
CA ARG A 31 8.46 -22.05 15.78
C ARG A 31 9.35 -23.29 15.63
N ILE A 32 10.29 -23.21 14.72
CA ILE A 32 11.25 -24.28 14.39
C ILE A 32 12.65 -23.70 14.55
N GLU A 33 13.52 -24.34 15.31
CA GLU A 33 14.93 -23.98 15.42
C GLU A 33 15.77 -24.94 14.59
N VAL A 34 16.65 -24.38 13.75
CA VAL A 34 17.49 -25.13 12.82
C VAL A 34 18.93 -24.65 12.98
N PRO A 35 19.91 -25.53 13.20
CA PRO A 35 21.31 -25.15 13.17
C PRO A 35 21.67 -24.47 11.85
N ARG A 36 22.30 -23.31 11.94
CA ARG A 36 22.71 -22.54 10.76
C ARG A 36 23.62 -23.40 9.86
N GLY A 37 23.32 -23.39 8.57
CA GLY A 37 24.01 -24.20 7.57
C GLY A 37 23.43 -25.61 7.38
N ASN A 38 22.48 -26.05 8.22
CA ASN A 38 21.78 -27.31 8.00
C ASN A 38 20.71 -27.16 6.92
N ARG A 39 20.48 -28.24 6.17
CA ARG A 39 19.35 -28.39 5.25
C ARG A 39 18.11 -28.77 6.04
N LEU A 40 17.01 -28.06 5.85
CA LEU A 40 15.74 -28.30 6.57
C LEU A 40 14.75 -29.05 5.68
N GLN A 41 14.19 -30.13 6.21
CA GLN A 41 13.04 -30.84 5.66
C GLN A 41 11.88 -30.81 6.65
N ILE A 42 10.69 -30.35 6.22
CA ILE A 42 9.50 -30.25 7.05
C ILE A 42 8.45 -31.22 6.54
N ALA A 43 8.05 -32.17 7.37
CA ALA A 43 6.90 -33.03 7.13
C ALA A 43 5.65 -32.38 7.77
N VAL A 44 4.70 -31.96 6.96
CA VAL A 44 3.44 -31.31 7.38
C VAL A 44 2.32 -32.36 7.35
N ARG A 45 1.65 -32.57 8.49
CA ARG A 45 0.45 -33.38 8.60
C ARG A 45 -0.77 -32.51 8.82
N ASN A 46 -1.72 -32.61 7.92
CA ASN A 46 -3.01 -31.92 8.07
C ASN A 46 -3.94 -32.79 8.95
N THR A 47 -4.23 -32.34 10.17
CA THR A 47 -5.17 -32.98 11.10
C THR A 47 -6.49 -32.20 11.24
N SER A 48 -6.70 -31.18 10.41
CA SER A 48 -7.95 -30.44 10.33
C SER A 48 -8.91 -31.03 9.29
N ASP A 49 -10.06 -30.43 9.15
CA ASP A 49 -11.13 -30.81 8.22
C ASP A 49 -11.10 -30.02 6.89
N GLN A 50 -10.14 -29.11 6.72
CA GLN A 50 -9.96 -28.27 5.53
C GLN A 50 -8.62 -28.55 4.83
N GLN A 51 -8.50 -28.12 3.57
CA GLN A 51 -7.22 -28.15 2.86
C GLN A 51 -6.31 -27.03 3.38
N HIS A 52 -5.04 -27.36 3.52
CA HIS A 52 -3.96 -26.41 3.89
C HIS A 52 -2.70 -26.69 3.09
N ASP A 53 -1.78 -25.75 3.09
CA ASP A 53 -0.42 -25.93 2.61
C ASP A 53 0.58 -25.25 3.56
N LEU A 54 1.86 -25.39 3.26
CA LEU A 54 2.93 -24.59 3.82
C LEU A 54 3.75 -24.02 2.67
N VAL A 55 3.80 -22.69 2.59
CA VAL A 55 4.71 -21.93 1.73
C VAL A 55 5.75 -21.27 2.62
N VAL A 56 7.02 -21.30 2.23
CA VAL A 56 8.15 -20.71 2.96
C VAL A 56 8.68 -19.49 2.17
N ASP A 57 9.24 -18.51 2.85
CA ASP A 57 9.74 -17.23 2.28
C ASP A 57 10.65 -17.42 1.06
N ASN A 58 11.40 -18.52 1.01
CA ASN A 58 12.30 -18.84 -0.11
C ASN A 58 11.60 -19.51 -1.31
N GLY A 59 10.28 -19.62 -1.27
CA GLY A 59 9.46 -20.22 -2.34
C GLY A 59 9.26 -21.73 -2.24
N ALA A 60 9.88 -22.42 -1.27
CA ALA A 60 9.62 -23.83 -1.02
C ALA A 60 8.17 -24.02 -0.54
N ALA A 61 7.46 -25.02 -1.08
CA ALA A 61 6.06 -25.26 -0.73
C ALA A 61 5.69 -26.74 -0.76
N THR A 62 4.73 -27.11 0.11
CA THR A 62 4.18 -28.47 0.13
C THR A 62 3.21 -28.75 -1.01
N GLY A 63 2.60 -27.68 -1.59
CA GLY A 63 1.33 -27.80 -2.28
C GLY A 63 0.19 -28.15 -1.31
N MET A 64 -1.05 -28.16 -1.80
CA MET A 64 -2.24 -28.42 -0.98
C MET A 64 -2.23 -29.80 -0.35
N ILE A 65 -2.57 -29.87 0.92
CA ILE A 65 -2.63 -31.07 1.76
C ILE A 65 -4.07 -31.28 2.19
N ASP A 66 -4.69 -32.37 1.73
CA ASP A 66 -6.05 -32.73 2.12
C ASP A 66 -6.14 -33.12 3.60
N PRO A 67 -7.34 -33.08 4.20
CA PRO A 67 -7.61 -33.59 5.55
C PRO A 67 -7.06 -34.99 5.75
N GLY A 68 -6.34 -35.20 6.86
CA GLY A 68 -5.72 -36.49 7.22
C GLY A 68 -4.48 -36.88 6.42
N LYS A 69 -4.04 -36.07 5.42
CA LYS A 69 -2.86 -36.37 4.60
C LYS A 69 -1.61 -35.66 5.13
N SER A 70 -0.46 -36.05 4.59
CA SER A 70 0.84 -35.46 4.90
C SER A 70 1.63 -35.19 3.63
N ARG A 71 2.42 -34.13 3.63
CA ARG A 71 3.40 -33.82 2.58
C ARG A 71 4.70 -33.33 3.21
N THR A 72 5.82 -33.56 2.53
CA THR A 72 7.13 -33.06 2.95
C THR A 72 7.61 -32.01 1.99
N VAL A 73 8.14 -30.90 2.53
CA VAL A 73 8.82 -29.87 1.78
C VAL A 73 10.30 -29.85 2.15
N ASP A 74 11.15 -29.72 1.16
CA ASP A 74 12.58 -29.46 1.33
C ASP A 74 12.79 -27.95 1.25
N VAL A 75 13.12 -27.35 2.37
CA VAL A 75 13.32 -25.90 2.48
C VAL A 75 14.71 -25.48 1.99
N GLY A 76 15.64 -26.43 1.88
CA GLY A 76 17.03 -26.12 1.54
C GLY A 76 17.87 -25.75 2.75
N VAL A 77 19.05 -25.14 2.51
CA VAL A 77 20.01 -24.75 3.55
C VAL A 77 19.52 -23.49 4.28
N VAL A 78 19.47 -23.56 5.62
CA VAL A 78 18.99 -22.47 6.47
C VAL A 78 20.18 -21.64 6.97
N ASN A 79 20.41 -20.50 6.32
CA ASN A 79 21.48 -19.55 6.69
C ASN A 79 20.97 -18.32 7.44
N GLY A 80 19.65 -18.14 7.56
CA GLY A 80 19.00 -17.02 8.24
C GLY A 80 17.59 -17.40 8.68
N ASN A 81 16.96 -16.52 9.45
CA ASN A 81 15.57 -16.69 9.83
C ASN A 81 14.67 -16.52 8.61
N MET A 82 13.60 -17.30 8.56
CA MET A 82 12.59 -17.20 7.52
C MET A 82 11.21 -17.54 8.07
N GLY A 83 10.17 -17.04 7.42
CA GLY A 83 8.78 -17.33 7.74
C GLY A 83 8.19 -18.37 6.81
N GLY A 84 7.08 -18.96 7.26
CA GLY A 84 6.22 -19.77 6.41
C GLY A 84 4.76 -19.54 6.79
N TRP A 85 3.83 -19.80 5.86
CA TRP A 85 2.41 -19.58 6.06
C TRP A 85 1.57 -20.54 5.21
N CYS A 86 0.28 -20.62 5.53
CA CYS A 86 -0.69 -21.27 4.67
C CYS A 86 -1.17 -20.28 3.60
N SER A 87 -1.16 -20.68 2.31
CA SER A 87 -1.57 -19.83 1.20
C SER A 87 -3.09 -19.80 0.95
N VAL A 88 -3.85 -20.62 1.65
CA VAL A 88 -5.32 -20.58 1.58
C VAL A 88 -5.82 -19.19 2.04
N VAL A 89 -6.73 -18.63 1.25
CA VAL A 89 -7.23 -17.27 1.47
C VAL A 89 -7.77 -17.09 2.90
N GLY A 90 -7.29 -16.06 3.60
CA GLY A 90 -7.68 -15.76 4.98
C GLY A 90 -6.89 -16.48 6.07
N HIS A 91 -6.19 -17.60 5.78
CA HIS A 91 -5.53 -18.40 6.80
C HIS A 91 -4.28 -17.72 7.38
N ARG A 92 -3.46 -17.08 6.53
CA ARG A 92 -2.30 -16.29 6.98
C ARG A 92 -2.73 -15.13 7.89
N GLN A 93 -3.80 -14.42 7.53
CA GLN A 93 -4.37 -13.32 8.32
C GLN A 93 -4.95 -13.79 9.65
N ALA A 94 -5.45 -15.04 9.69
CA ALA A 94 -5.91 -15.69 10.92
C ALA A 94 -4.76 -16.20 11.81
N GLY A 95 -3.48 -15.94 11.42
CA GLY A 95 -2.31 -16.32 12.21
C GLY A 95 -1.73 -17.70 11.87
N MET A 96 -2.13 -18.32 10.76
CA MET A 96 -1.59 -19.61 10.34
C MET A 96 -0.19 -19.45 9.72
N THR A 97 0.78 -19.23 10.59
CA THR A 97 2.19 -18.97 10.25
C THR A 97 3.14 -19.88 11.06
N VAL A 98 4.35 -20.05 10.54
CA VAL A 98 5.46 -20.72 11.24
C VAL A 98 6.72 -19.87 11.08
N THR A 99 7.53 -19.80 12.14
CA THR A 99 8.84 -19.12 12.13
C THR A 99 9.95 -20.15 12.16
N ILE A 100 10.87 -20.09 11.21
CA ILE A 100 12.08 -20.88 11.14
C ILE A 100 13.24 -20.01 11.60
N VAL A 101 13.93 -20.40 12.65
CA VAL A 101 14.99 -19.64 13.28
C VAL A 101 16.32 -20.40 13.09
N ALA A 102 17.26 -19.74 12.43
CA ALA A 102 18.62 -20.24 12.33
C ALA A 102 19.36 -20.02 13.65
N VAL A 103 19.80 -21.10 14.31
CA VAL A 103 20.50 -21.05 15.60
C VAL A 103 21.96 -21.48 15.47
N GLY A 104 22.84 -20.96 16.36
CA GLY A 104 24.27 -21.28 16.40
C GLY A 104 25.15 -20.28 15.64
N LYS A 105 26.50 -20.39 15.87
CA LYS A 105 27.49 -19.52 15.22
C LYS A 105 27.78 -20.02 13.81
N ASP A 106 28.13 -19.09 12.91
CA ASP A 106 28.61 -19.42 11.57
C ASP A 106 29.82 -20.37 11.68
N ARG A 107 29.80 -21.48 10.94
CA ARG A 107 31.01 -22.29 10.74
C ARG A 107 31.99 -21.44 9.95
N ALA A 108 33.02 -20.97 10.66
CA ALA A 108 34.11 -20.16 10.10
C ALA A 108 34.92 -20.99 9.07
N GLY A 109 34.90 -20.54 7.85
CA GLY A 109 35.92 -20.85 6.87
C GLY A 109 36.80 -19.61 6.64
N GLY A 110 38.05 -19.58 7.15
CA GLY A 110 39.13 -18.74 6.65
C GLY A 110 39.44 -17.42 7.36
N ALA A 111 40.33 -17.50 8.36
CA ALA A 111 41.48 -16.62 8.77
C ALA A 111 41.39 -15.07 8.69
N SER A 112 41.39 -14.48 9.85
CA SER A 112 42.27 -13.45 10.54
C SER A 112 42.84 -12.22 9.79
N PRO A 113 43.20 -11.09 10.46
CA PRO A 113 43.54 -10.92 11.90
C PRO A 113 42.97 -9.62 12.58
N SER A 114 42.92 -9.65 13.89
CA SER A 114 42.91 -8.49 14.81
C SER A 114 44.22 -7.71 14.80
N PRO A 115 44.24 -6.42 15.25
CA PRO A 115 44.44 -6.18 16.69
C PRO A 115 43.83 -4.83 17.21
N GLY A 116 43.77 -4.72 18.54
CA GLY A 116 43.82 -3.43 19.20
C GLY A 116 42.79 -3.19 20.31
N ARG A 117 43.16 -3.60 21.51
CA ARG A 117 42.49 -3.30 22.78
C ARG A 117 42.94 -1.93 23.28
N THR A 118 42.02 -1.07 23.69
CA THR A 118 42.31 -0.11 24.79
C THR A 118 41.06 0.13 25.63
N THR A 119 41.27 0.10 26.91
CA THR A 119 40.37 0.29 28.04
C THR A 119 40.10 1.77 28.32
N ALA A 120 38.90 2.15 28.69
CA ALA A 120 38.65 3.15 29.74
C ALA A 120 37.20 3.04 30.27
N SER A 121 37.16 3.10 31.57
CA SER A 121 36.05 3.01 32.50
C SER A 121 35.22 4.30 32.56
N GLY A 122 33.91 4.18 32.81
CA GLY A 122 33.04 5.30 33.16
C GLY A 122 31.57 4.88 33.27
N GLY A 123 31.08 4.75 34.50
CA GLY A 123 29.71 4.27 34.77
C GLY A 123 28.64 5.29 34.46
N GLY A 124 27.49 4.80 34.00
CA GLY A 124 26.24 5.50 33.83
C GLY A 124 25.14 4.47 33.67
N HIS A 125 24.13 4.55 34.53
CA HIS A 125 22.98 3.65 34.50
C HIS A 125 22.24 3.82 33.17
N ASP A 126 22.26 2.79 32.31
CA ASP A 126 21.56 2.77 31.06
C ASP A 126 20.41 1.75 31.15
N HIS A 127 19.20 2.22 30.90
CA HIS A 127 18.03 1.34 30.76
C HIS A 127 18.20 0.51 29.51
N GLY A 128 18.14 -0.82 29.65
CA GLY A 128 18.44 -1.82 28.66
C GLY A 128 17.87 -1.54 27.27
N GLY A 129 18.71 -0.98 26.41
CA GLY A 129 18.52 -0.92 24.99
C GLY A 129 18.67 -2.31 24.39
N ILE A 130 17.72 -2.75 23.62
CA ILE A 130 17.81 -3.92 22.76
C ILE A 130 19.08 -3.76 21.90
N PRO A 131 19.96 -4.78 21.79
CA PRO A 131 21.18 -4.68 20.99
C PRO A 131 20.81 -4.28 19.56
N GLY A 132 21.49 -3.24 19.06
CA GLY A 132 21.20 -2.59 17.80
C GLY A 132 21.04 -3.58 16.63
N THR A 133 19.83 -3.66 16.10
CA THR A 133 19.64 -4.06 14.72
C THR A 133 20.36 -3.02 13.87
N SER A 134 21.36 -3.44 13.11
CA SER A 134 21.98 -2.58 12.10
C SER A 134 20.85 -2.03 11.23
N ARG A 135 20.58 -0.73 11.30
CA ARG A 135 19.59 -0.05 10.47
C ARG A 135 19.93 -0.40 9.02
N SER A 136 19.01 -1.03 8.33
CA SER A 136 19.09 -1.08 6.89
C SER A 136 19.19 0.36 6.38
N PRO A 137 20.16 0.70 5.51
CA PRO A 137 20.29 2.06 4.96
C PRO A 137 19.03 2.54 4.20
N LEU A 138 18.07 1.65 4.04
CA LEU A 138 16.80 1.86 3.31
C LEU A 138 15.61 2.16 4.25
N GLN A 139 15.85 2.23 5.55
CA GLN A 139 14.86 2.62 6.56
C GLN A 139 15.18 4.03 7.08
N PRO A 140 14.63 5.08 6.45
CA PRO A 140 14.89 6.46 6.85
C PRO A 140 14.30 6.75 8.23
N THR A 141 14.90 7.71 8.90
CA THR A 141 14.34 8.27 10.14
C THR A 141 13.15 9.17 9.86
N TYR A 142 12.36 9.45 10.88
CA TYR A 142 11.31 10.45 10.80
C TYR A 142 11.86 11.82 10.34
N ALA A 143 13.00 12.25 10.89
CA ALA A 143 13.63 13.53 10.54
C ALA A 143 14.04 13.62 9.06
N GLU A 144 14.53 12.51 8.49
CA GLU A 144 14.90 12.46 7.07
C GLU A 144 13.66 12.53 6.16
N LEU A 145 12.56 11.86 6.55
CA LEU A 145 11.32 11.86 5.79
C LEU A 145 10.55 13.18 5.88
N SER A 146 10.57 13.82 7.05
CA SER A 146 9.85 15.06 7.32
C SER A 146 10.66 16.33 7.07
N ALA A 147 11.90 16.20 6.58
CA ALA A 147 12.73 17.34 6.21
C ALA A 147 12.05 18.21 5.15
N GLU A 148 12.30 19.51 5.19
CA GLU A 148 11.77 20.45 4.17
C GLU A 148 12.29 20.05 2.79
N PRO A 149 11.43 19.85 1.80
CA PRO A 149 11.85 19.57 0.43
C PRO A 149 12.67 20.69 -0.16
N GLY A 150 13.51 20.37 -1.14
CA GLY A 150 14.32 21.36 -1.84
C GLY A 150 13.50 22.45 -2.53
N PRO A 151 14.11 23.56 -2.91
CA PRO A 151 13.41 24.76 -3.42
C PRO A 151 12.67 24.52 -4.75
N SER A 152 13.03 23.49 -5.50
CA SER A 152 12.34 23.09 -6.74
C SER A 152 11.15 22.17 -6.52
N PHE A 153 10.85 21.79 -5.26
CA PHE A 153 9.76 20.91 -4.95
C PHE A 153 8.40 21.59 -5.18
N ALA A 154 7.53 20.91 -5.92
CA ALA A 154 6.12 21.26 -6.05
C ALA A 154 5.28 20.06 -5.57
N ALA A 155 4.45 20.31 -4.57
CA ALA A 155 3.50 19.29 -4.12
C ALA A 155 2.50 18.96 -5.25
N ARG A 156 2.08 17.72 -5.32
CA ARG A 156 1.02 17.34 -6.25
C ARG A 156 -0.29 18.03 -5.88
N ASP A 157 -0.96 18.62 -6.85
CA ASP A 157 -2.31 19.13 -6.65
C ASP A 157 -3.24 17.99 -6.26
N ALA A 158 -3.83 18.09 -5.07
CA ALA A 158 -4.77 17.13 -4.52
C ALA A 158 -6.22 17.44 -4.87
N THR A 159 -6.48 18.52 -5.60
CA THR A 159 -7.83 18.89 -6.03
C THR A 159 -8.38 17.84 -7.00
N VAL A 160 -9.60 17.38 -6.73
CA VAL A 160 -10.25 16.42 -7.62
C VAL A 160 -10.53 17.11 -8.97
N PRO A 161 -10.22 16.48 -10.11
CA PRO A 161 -10.55 17.04 -11.41
C PRO A 161 -12.03 17.40 -11.53
N PRO A 162 -12.39 18.48 -12.22
CA PRO A 162 -13.79 18.85 -12.39
C PRO A 162 -14.56 17.76 -13.12
N ALA A 163 -15.84 17.60 -12.76
CA ALA A 163 -16.71 16.69 -13.47
C ALA A 163 -16.92 17.16 -14.91
N SER A 164 -16.82 16.26 -15.88
CA SER A 164 -17.06 16.51 -17.29
C SER A 164 -18.54 16.31 -17.64
N ALA A 165 -19.03 17.05 -18.63
CA ALA A 165 -20.33 16.78 -19.26
C ALA A 165 -20.26 15.60 -20.24
N GLU A 166 -19.06 15.23 -20.69
CA GLU A 166 -18.83 14.10 -21.59
C GLU A 166 -19.30 12.78 -20.97
N THR A 167 -19.87 11.92 -21.80
CA THR A 167 -20.27 10.56 -21.41
C THR A 167 -19.30 9.51 -21.97
N THR A 168 -18.36 9.93 -22.79
CA THR A 168 -17.27 9.10 -23.30
C THR A 168 -15.95 9.80 -23.06
N HIS A 169 -15.15 9.25 -22.16
CA HIS A 169 -13.85 9.77 -21.78
C HIS A 169 -12.76 9.05 -22.59
N ARG A 170 -12.10 9.79 -23.50
CA ARG A 170 -10.95 9.30 -24.29
C ARG A 170 -9.65 9.72 -23.62
N ILE A 171 -8.87 8.76 -23.17
CA ILE A 171 -7.71 8.97 -22.31
C ILE A 171 -6.51 8.30 -22.92
N ALA A 172 -5.40 9.06 -23.07
CA ALA A 172 -4.10 8.51 -23.41
C ALA A 172 -3.25 8.38 -22.15
N LEU A 173 -2.73 7.19 -21.90
CA LEU A 173 -1.77 6.90 -20.85
C LEU A 173 -0.47 6.35 -21.47
N GLU A 174 0.64 6.79 -20.93
CA GLU A 174 1.97 6.33 -21.31
C GLU A 174 2.61 5.62 -20.10
N ALA A 175 2.96 4.35 -20.27
CA ALA A 175 3.81 3.66 -19.31
C ALA A 175 5.25 4.07 -19.57
N VAL A 176 5.92 4.65 -18.58
CA VAL A 176 7.30 5.15 -18.72
C VAL A 176 8.04 5.12 -17.38
N GLU A 177 9.31 4.71 -17.42
CA GLU A 177 10.19 4.80 -16.26
C GLU A 177 10.88 6.16 -16.22
N VAL A 178 10.85 6.82 -15.07
CA VAL A 178 11.46 8.14 -14.87
C VAL A 178 12.28 8.17 -13.58
N ASP A 179 13.34 8.99 -13.56
CA ASP A 179 14.04 9.29 -12.32
C ASP A 179 13.33 10.44 -11.62
N LYS A 180 12.87 10.22 -10.39
CA LYS A 180 12.05 11.16 -9.63
C LYS A 180 12.55 11.28 -8.20
N GLU A 181 12.46 12.49 -7.63
CA GLU A 181 12.60 12.66 -6.20
C GLU A 181 11.37 12.07 -5.51
N VAL A 182 11.59 11.09 -4.63
CA VAL A 182 10.54 10.34 -3.93
C VAL A 182 10.45 10.70 -2.45
N ALA A 183 11.46 11.39 -1.92
CA ALA A 183 11.52 11.97 -0.58
C ALA A 183 12.61 13.04 -0.55
N PRO A 184 12.73 13.88 0.49
CA PRO A 184 13.73 14.93 0.57
C PRO A 184 15.14 14.41 0.27
N GLY A 185 15.76 14.94 -0.79
CA GLY A 185 17.11 14.57 -1.23
C GLY A 185 17.28 13.16 -1.79
N ARG A 186 16.19 12.39 -1.94
CA ARG A 186 16.24 11.03 -2.46
C ARG A 186 15.60 10.90 -3.84
N LYS A 187 16.40 10.57 -4.83
CA LYS A 187 15.92 10.21 -6.18
C LYS A 187 15.89 8.71 -6.35
N GLN A 188 14.89 8.22 -7.10
CA GLN A 188 14.76 6.82 -7.47
C GLN A 188 14.14 6.71 -8.86
N ARG A 189 14.49 5.66 -9.60
CA ARG A 189 13.77 5.27 -10.80
C ARG A 189 12.39 4.75 -10.40
N VAL A 190 11.33 5.39 -10.86
CA VAL A 190 9.95 4.97 -10.66
C VAL A 190 9.32 4.59 -11.99
N TRP A 191 8.34 3.71 -11.95
CA TRP A 191 7.57 3.29 -13.13
C TRP A 191 6.21 3.97 -13.03
N THR A 192 5.77 4.57 -14.10
CA THR A 192 4.67 5.53 -14.00
C THR A 192 3.66 5.39 -15.13
N PHE A 193 2.47 5.91 -14.89
CA PHE A 193 1.56 6.35 -15.93
C PHE A 193 1.71 7.86 -16.09
N ASN A 194 2.06 8.30 -17.29
CA ASN A 194 2.28 9.72 -17.67
C ASN A 194 3.38 10.44 -16.85
N GLY A 195 4.43 9.73 -16.43
CA GLY A 195 5.57 10.32 -15.73
C GLY A 195 5.29 10.78 -14.29
N THR A 196 4.14 10.45 -13.71
CA THR A 196 3.74 10.86 -12.35
C THR A 196 3.40 9.69 -11.44
N VAL A 197 3.60 9.87 -10.14
CA VAL A 197 3.17 8.94 -9.08
C VAL A 197 2.29 9.71 -8.09
N PRO A 198 1.07 9.29 -7.87
CA PRO A 198 0.30 8.33 -8.68
C PRO A 198 0.10 8.81 -10.12
N GLY A 199 -0.39 7.96 -11.00
CA GLY A 199 -0.87 8.33 -12.31
C GLY A 199 -2.03 9.34 -12.24
N PRO A 200 -2.55 9.81 -13.39
CA PRO A 200 -3.67 10.75 -13.43
C PRO A 200 -4.90 10.23 -12.68
N VAL A 201 -5.58 11.11 -11.94
CA VAL A 201 -6.92 10.81 -11.42
C VAL A 201 -7.93 11.08 -12.51
N LEU A 202 -8.72 10.06 -12.84
CA LEU A 202 -9.78 10.13 -13.84
C LEU A 202 -11.11 10.36 -13.15
N ARG A 203 -12.05 11.06 -13.80
CA ARG A 203 -13.38 11.31 -13.25
C ARG A 203 -14.45 11.13 -14.30
N GLY A 204 -15.55 10.51 -13.92
CA GLY A 204 -16.75 10.36 -14.71
C GLY A 204 -17.96 10.07 -13.83
N LYS A 205 -19.04 9.62 -14.42
CA LYS A 205 -20.33 9.30 -13.78
C LYS A 205 -20.72 7.87 -14.07
N VAL A 206 -21.64 7.34 -13.30
CA VAL A 206 -22.25 6.04 -13.59
C VAL A 206 -22.89 6.08 -14.99
N GLY A 207 -22.54 5.10 -15.81
CA GLY A 207 -22.96 4.98 -17.22
C GLY A 207 -21.95 5.52 -18.23
N ASP A 208 -20.97 6.30 -17.82
CA ASP A 208 -19.94 6.82 -18.71
C ASP A 208 -19.06 5.71 -19.26
N ALA A 209 -18.63 5.86 -20.50
CA ALA A 209 -17.66 5.00 -21.14
C ALA A 209 -16.24 5.59 -21.04
N PHE A 210 -15.28 4.76 -20.70
CA PHE A 210 -13.86 5.11 -20.70
C PHE A 210 -13.16 4.33 -21.81
N VAL A 211 -12.50 5.05 -22.71
CA VAL A 211 -11.70 4.50 -23.81
C VAL A 211 -10.26 4.92 -23.54
N VAL A 212 -9.48 4.02 -22.98
CA VAL A 212 -8.10 4.29 -22.55
C VAL A 212 -7.14 3.67 -23.55
N THR A 213 -6.29 4.47 -24.14
CA THR A 213 -5.17 4.00 -24.97
C THR A 213 -3.91 4.03 -24.11
N LEU A 214 -3.38 2.85 -23.78
CA LEU A 214 -2.09 2.70 -23.11
C LEU A 214 -1.01 2.49 -24.16
N THR A 215 0.02 3.34 -24.14
CA THR A 215 1.24 3.18 -24.94
C THR A 215 2.41 2.87 -24.02
N ASN A 216 3.11 1.77 -24.25
CA ASN A 216 4.30 1.43 -23.49
C ASN A 216 5.52 2.13 -24.08
N LYS A 217 5.94 3.22 -23.46
CA LYS A 217 7.17 3.96 -23.77
C LYS A 217 8.34 3.58 -22.86
N GLY A 218 8.15 2.58 -22.02
CA GLY A 218 9.15 2.07 -21.10
C GLY A 218 10.13 1.09 -21.76
N THR A 219 10.98 0.51 -20.92
CA THR A 219 12.01 -0.44 -21.35
C THR A 219 11.64 -1.90 -21.06
N MET A 220 10.54 -2.13 -20.36
CA MET A 220 10.03 -3.46 -20.00
C MET A 220 8.53 -3.60 -20.32
N GLY A 221 7.98 -4.80 -20.12
CA GLY A 221 6.56 -5.06 -20.33
C GLY A 221 5.69 -4.37 -19.26
N HIS A 222 4.60 -3.75 -19.70
CA HIS A 222 3.61 -3.12 -18.85
C HIS A 222 2.19 -3.44 -19.31
N SER A 223 1.22 -3.23 -18.44
CA SER A 223 -0.20 -3.43 -18.69
C SER A 223 -1.02 -2.47 -17.85
N ILE A 224 -2.34 -2.57 -17.90
CA ILE A 224 -3.24 -1.79 -17.05
C ILE A 224 -4.49 -2.60 -16.71
N ASP A 225 -4.95 -2.46 -15.48
CA ASP A 225 -6.21 -2.97 -14.96
C ASP A 225 -6.98 -1.82 -14.32
N PHE A 226 -8.29 -1.70 -14.66
CA PHE A 226 -9.20 -0.73 -14.09
C PHE A 226 -10.25 -1.42 -13.23
N HIS A 227 -10.21 -1.25 -11.91
CA HIS A 227 -11.23 -1.77 -10.99
C HIS A 227 -12.61 -1.12 -11.18
N ALA A 228 -12.67 0.05 -11.84
CA ALA A 228 -13.94 0.68 -12.26
C ALA A 228 -14.62 -0.06 -13.41
N GLY A 229 -13.89 -0.95 -14.09
CA GLY A 229 -14.39 -1.75 -15.20
C GLY A 229 -14.94 -3.10 -14.74
N ASP A 230 -15.86 -3.64 -15.53
CA ASP A 230 -16.41 -4.99 -15.37
C ASP A 230 -16.26 -5.69 -16.72
N VAL A 231 -15.00 -6.09 -17.01
CA VAL A 231 -14.60 -6.67 -18.30
C VAL A 231 -13.69 -7.88 -18.07
N SER A 232 -13.73 -8.84 -19.04
CA SER A 232 -12.83 -9.99 -18.98
C SER A 232 -11.37 -9.55 -19.11
N PRO A 233 -10.47 -10.06 -18.24
CA PRO A 233 -9.09 -9.60 -18.19
C PRO A 233 -8.21 -10.06 -19.37
N ASP A 234 -8.60 -11.10 -20.10
CA ASP A 234 -7.72 -11.86 -21.01
C ASP A 234 -7.01 -11.01 -22.07
N GLN A 235 -7.73 -10.08 -22.69
CA GLN A 235 -7.18 -9.24 -23.76
C GLN A 235 -6.83 -7.82 -23.28
N PRO A 236 -7.73 -7.10 -22.57
CA PRO A 236 -7.47 -5.71 -22.21
C PRO A 236 -6.37 -5.55 -21.15
N MET A 237 -6.11 -6.57 -20.32
CA MET A 237 -5.09 -6.53 -19.26
C MET A 237 -3.80 -7.25 -19.62
N ARG A 238 -3.63 -7.63 -20.90
CA ARG A 238 -2.38 -8.30 -21.33
C ARG A 238 -1.18 -7.37 -21.22
N THR A 239 -0.04 -7.95 -20.90
CA THR A 239 1.23 -7.23 -20.96
C THR A 239 1.58 -6.88 -22.41
N ILE A 240 1.94 -5.64 -22.67
CA ILE A 240 2.45 -5.14 -23.95
C ILE A 240 3.94 -4.82 -23.84
N ALA A 241 4.68 -5.15 -24.89
CA ALA A 241 6.10 -4.88 -24.98
C ALA A 241 6.40 -3.38 -25.22
N PRO A 242 7.63 -2.93 -24.98
CA PRO A 242 8.06 -1.58 -25.36
C PRO A 242 7.67 -1.20 -26.80
N GLY A 243 7.15 0.00 -26.97
CA GLY A 243 6.68 0.53 -28.25
C GLY A 243 5.27 0.09 -28.68
N GLN A 244 4.66 -0.86 -27.97
CA GLN A 244 3.31 -1.32 -28.27
C GLN A 244 2.24 -0.46 -27.57
N SER A 245 1.04 -0.49 -28.12
CA SER A 245 -0.16 0.13 -27.53
C SER A 245 -1.30 -0.88 -27.43
N LEU A 246 -2.20 -0.64 -26.47
CA LEU A 246 -3.45 -1.35 -26.38
C LEU A 246 -4.57 -0.36 -26.04
N THR A 247 -5.79 -0.69 -26.45
CA THR A 247 -6.98 0.04 -26.03
C THR A 247 -7.76 -0.79 -25.00
N TYR A 248 -8.04 -0.18 -23.86
CA TYR A 248 -8.86 -0.73 -22.79
C TYR A 248 -10.17 0.08 -22.72
N THR A 249 -11.28 -0.57 -22.92
CA THR A 249 -12.60 0.11 -22.88
C THR A 249 -13.47 -0.52 -21.82
N PHE A 250 -14.09 0.33 -20.99
CA PHE A 250 -15.07 -0.12 -20.01
C PHE A 250 -16.18 0.92 -19.82
N THR A 251 -17.32 0.47 -19.32
CA THR A 251 -18.40 1.35 -18.84
C THR A 251 -18.37 1.37 -17.32
N ALA A 252 -18.36 2.56 -16.72
CA ALA A 252 -18.41 2.75 -15.28
C ALA A 252 -19.81 2.43 -14.74
N ARG A 253 -20.02 1.21 -14.24
CA ARG A 253 -21.32 0.73 -13.77
C ARG A 253 -21.59 1.02 -12.31
N ARG A 254 -20.58 1.31 -11.54
CA ARG A 254 -20.65 1.52 -10.08
C ARG A 254 -19.95 2.82 -9.71
N SER A 255 -20.58 3.58 -8.81
CA SER A 255 -19.99 4.80 -8.25
C SER A 255 -18.98 4.48 -7.12
N GLY A 256 -18.02 5.38 -6.93
CA GLY A 256 -16.96 5.26 -5.91
C GLY A 256 -15.63 5.76 -6.43
N ILE A 257 -14.58 5.52 -5.67
CA ILE A 257 -13.20 5.70 -6.10
C ILE A 257 -12.55 4.33 -6.30
N TRP A 258 -12.09 4.07 -7.51
CA TRP A 258 -11.63 2.77 -7.96
C TRP A 258 -10.16 2.83 -8.37
N LEU A 259 -9.38 1.86 -7.92
CA LEU A 259 -7.97 1.75 -8.29
C LEU A 259 -7.81 1.41 -9.78
N TYR A 260 -6.77 1.93 -10.42
CA TYR A 260 -6.19 1.31 -11.58
C TYR A 260 -4.68 1.11 -11.36
N HIS A 261 -4.13 0.06 -11.93
CA HIS A 261 -2.72 -0.27 -11.75
C HIS A 261 -2.18 -1.14 -12.88
N CYS A 262 -0.86 -1.26 -12.95
CA CYS A 262 -0.23 -2.24 -13.83
C CYS A 262 -0.49 -3.67 -13.31
N SER A 263 -0.94 -4.56 -14.17
CA SER A 263 -1.21 -5.98 -13.86
C SER A 263 -0.13 -6.94 -14.38
N THR A 264 0.98 -6.43 -14.87
CA THR A 264 2.15 -7.23 -15.26
C THR A 264 2.82 -7.84 -14.02
N LYS A 265 3.17 -9.12 -14.09
CA LYS A 265 3.83 -9.83 -12.97
C LYS A 265 5.30 -9.43 -12.82
N PRO A 266 5.79 -9.29 -11.59
CA PRO A 266 5.08 -9.39 -10.31
C PRO A 266 4.29 -8.10 -10.00
N LEU A 267 2.97 -8.24 -9.81
CA LEU A 267 2.04 -7.10 -9.67
C LEU A 267 2.45 -6.14 -8.55
N SER A 268 2.79 -6.69 -7.38
CA SER A 268 3.16 -5.89 -6.20
C SER A 268 4.37 -4.99 -6.47
N THR A 269 5.34 -5.47 -7.25
CA THR A 269 6.53 -4.70 -7.62
C THR A 269 6.17 -3.54 -8.56
N HIS A 270 5.29 -3.75 -9.55
CA HIS A 270 4.84 -2.71 -10.46
C HIS A 270 4.04 -1.62 -9.73
N ILE A 271 3.12 -2.01 -8.83
CA ILE A 271 2.35 -1.08 -8.01
C ILE A 271 3.27 -0.27 -7.09
N ALA A 272 4.20 -0.93 -6.40
CA ALA A 272 5.16 -0.30 -5.48
C ALA A 272 6.14 0.64 -6.19
N ASN A 273 6.42 0.43 -7.47
CA ASN A 273 7.22 1.35 -8.28
C ASN A 273 6.48 2.63 -8.68
N GLY A 274 5.15 2.69 -8.47
CA GLY A 274 4.36 3.88 -8.75
C GLY A 274 3.28 3.71 -9.82
N MET A 275 3.12 2.52 -10.40
CA MET A 275 2.15 2.25 -11.48
C MET A 275 0.74 2.01 -10.93
N HIS A 276 0.16 3.05 -10.36
CA HIS A 276 -1.19 3.08 -9.83
C HIS A 276 -1.80 4.47 -9.97
N GLY A 277 -3.11 4.55 -9.95
CA GLY A 277 -3.90 5.78 -9.92
C GLY A 277 -5.35 5.47 -9.60
N ALA A 278 -6.25 6.43 -9.74
CA ALA A 278 -7.64 6.26 -9.37
C ALA A 278 -8.61 6.76 -10.46
N VAL A 279 -9.78 6.12 -10.49
CA VAL A 279 -10.96 6.57 -11.24
C VAL A 279 -12.03 6.93 -10.22
N ILE A 280 -12.47 8.17 -10.20
CA ILE A 280 -13.62 8.63 -9.44
C ILE A 280 -14.85 8.53 -10.34
N VAL A 281 -15.83 7.75 -9.93
CA VAL A 281 -17.14 7.64 -10.59
C VAL A 281 -18.17 8.26 -9.65
N ASP A 282 -18.62 9.45 -9.98
CA ASP A 282 -19.54 10.22 -9.13
C ASP A 282 -20.82 9.44 -8.85
N PRO A 283 -21.25 9.33 -7.57
CA PRO A 283 -22.57 8.83 -7.24
C PRO A 283 -23.68 9.69 -7.85
N PRO A 284 -24.80 9.11 -8.27
CA PRO A 284 -25.97 9.87 -8.64
C PRO A 284 -26.42 10.79 -7.49
N GLY A 285 -26.64 12.07 -7.78
CA GLY A 285 -27.02 13.05 -6.76
C GLY A 285 -25.92 13.36 -5.74
N LEU A 286 -24.65 13.27 -6.14
CA LEU A 286 -23.55 13.67 -5.30
C LEU A 286 -23.69 15.15 -4.93
N ASP A 287 -23.67 15.43 -3.62
CA ASP A 287 -23.81 16.79 -3.10
C ASP A 287 -22.63 17.66 -3.52
N ARG A 288 -22.89 18.93 -3.80
CA ARG A 288 -21.81 19.92 -3.99
C ARG A 288 -21.11 20.20 -2.68
N VAL A 289 -19.80 20.40 -2.74
CA VAL A 289 -18.96 20.79 -1.61
C VAL A 289 -18.10 21.98 -1.99
N ASP A 290 -17.57 22.69 -1.00
CA ASP A 290 -16.74 23.87 -1.22
C ASP A 290 -15.30 23.50 -1.58
N ARG A 291 -14.81 22.38 -1.00
CA ARG A 291 -13.47 21.84 -1.24
C ARG A 291 -13.57 20.33 -1.49
N GLU A 292 -12.90 19.88 -2.54
CA GLU A 292 -12.89 18.46 -2.89
C GLU A 292 -11.46 18.03 -3.20
N TYR A 293 -10.95 17.10 -2.38
CA TYR A 293 -9.58 16.58 -2.46
C TYR A 293 -9.56 15.08 -2.66
N TYR A 294 -8.42 14.55 -3.16
CA TYR A 294 -8.12 13.14 -3.17
C TYR A 294 -6.78 12.86 -2.49
N LEU A 295 -6.71 11.76 -1.76
CA LEU A 295 -5.48 11.25 -1.14
C LEU A 295 -5.36 9.76 -1.48
N ILE A 296 -4.44 9.43 -2.37
CA ILE A 296 -4.09 8.06 -2.73
C ILE A 296 -2.90 7.66 -1.88
N GLN A 297 -3.11 6.73 -0.94
CA GLN A 297 -2.01 6.18 -0.16
C GLN A 297 -1.29 5.10 -0.96
N ALA A 298 0.03 5.14 -0.97
CA ALA A 298 0.87 4.08 -1.48
C ALA A 298 2.15 3.94 -0.65
N GLU A 299 2.67 2.73 -0.63
CA GLU A 299 3.93 2.41 0.02
C GLU A 299 5.10 2.62 -0.95
N GLN A 300 6.24 3.00 -0.38
CA GLN A 300 7.50 3.09 -1.11
C GLN A 300 8.51 2.12 -0.50
N TYR A 301 9.19 1.36 -1.32
CA TYR A 301 10.19 0.36 -0.93
C TYR A 301 11.49 0.67 -1.65
N TRP A 302 12.37 1.42 -1.01
CA TRP A 302 13.54 1.97 -1.68
C TRP A 302 14.65 0.95 -1.85
N SER A 303 15.17 0.85 -3.06
CA SER A 303 16.33 0.03 -3.37
C SER A 303 17.63 0.78 -3.06
N ALA A 304 18.68 0.04 -2.65
CA ALA A 304 20.02 0.57 -2.56
C ALA A 304 20.57 0.99 -3.93
N ASN A 305 20.13 0.29 -4.99
CA ASN A 305 20.42 0.66 -6.38
C ASN A 305 19.32 1.57 -6.91
N LEU A 306 19.57 2.87 -6.92
CA LEU A 306 18.60 3.90 -7.35
C LEU A 306 18.08 3.71 -8.78
N LYS A 307 18.82 3.00 -9.66
CA LYS A 307 18.41 2.71 -11.04
C LYS A 307 17.54 1.47 -11.16
N GLN A 308 17.47 0.65 -10.15
CA GLN A 308 16.75 -0.63 -10.19
C GLN A 308 15.25 -0.49 -9.88
N GLY A 309 14.80 0.67 -9.38
CA GLY A 309 13.44 0.87 -8.92
C GLY A 309 13.25 0.41 -7.48
N THR A 310 12.14 -0.25 -7.19
CA THR A 310 11.77 -0.67 -5.83
C THR A 310 12.52 -1.94 -5.41
N ASP A 311 12.70 -2.11 -4.10
CA ASP A 311 13.24 -3.35 -3.51
C ASP A 311 12.14 -4.41 -3.42
N ALA A 312 12.24 -5.43 -4.27
CA ALA A 312 11.24 -6.49 -4.37
C ALA A 312 11.17 -7.37 -3.11
N ASP A 313 12.26 -7.53 -2.37
CA ASP A 313 12.27 -8.30 -1.12
C ASP A 313 11.58 -7.51 -0.01
N ALA A 314 11.82 -6.20 0.07
CA ALA A 314 11.10 -5.32 0.98
C ALA A 314 9.60 -5.27 0.66
N VAL A 315 9.21 -5.28 -0.63
CA VAL A 315 7.79 -5.39 -1.04
C VAL A 315 7.18 -6.69 -0.53
N ARG A 316 7.85 -7.83 -0.74
CA ARG A 316 7.35 -9.14 -0.30
C ARG A 316 7.22 -9.26 1.22
N SER A 317 8.10 -8.63 1.96
CA SER A 317 8.08 -8.61 3.43
C SER A 317 7.21 -7.50 4.03
N ALA A 318 6.58 -6.66 3.19
CA ALA A 318 5.76 -5.53 3.60
C ALA A 318 6.49 -4.57 4.58
N THR A 319 7.79 -4.30 4.29
CA THR A 319 8.63 -3.39 5.10
C THR A 319 8.92 -2.10 4.33
N PRO A 320 7.95 -1.17 4.23
CA PRO A 320 8.11 0.04 3.43
C PRO A 320 9.15 1.00 4.04
N SER A 321 9.88 1.67 3.18
CA SER A 321 10.76 2.78 3.55
C SER A 321 9.97 4.03 3.90
N ALA A 322 8.91 4.31 3.14
CA ALA A 322 7.97 5.39 3.38
C ALA A 322 6.55 4.98 3.00
N VAL A 323 5.56 5.68 3.54
CA VAL A 323 4.15 5.61 3.14
C VAL A 323 3.71 7.03 2.80
N ALA A 324 3.12 7.23 1.65
CA ALA A 324 2.87 8.58 1.16
C ALA A 324 1.44 8.76 0.66
N PHE A 325 0.90 9.95 0.87
CA PHE A 325 -0.25 10.42 0.10
C PHE A 325 0.23 11.05 -1.20
N ASN A 326 -0.33 10.60 -2.32
CA ASN A 326 -0.06 11.13 -3.66
C ASN A 326 1.44 11.15 -4.05
N GLY A 327 2.19 10.12 -3.58
CA GLY A 327 3.51 9.79 -4.11
C GLY A 327 4.72 10.47 -3.44
N TYR A 328 4.52 11.34 -2.43
CA TYR A 328 5.62 11.95 -1.69
C TYR A 328 5.29 12.08 -0.20
N PRO A 329 6.13 11.57 0.72
CA PRO A 329 5.87 11.60 2.16
C PRO A 329 5.81 13.06 2.66
N PHE A 330 4.87 13.34 3.56
CA PHE A 330 4.67 14.65 4.20
C PHE A 330 4.44 15.85 3.25
N GLN A 331 4.22 15.65 1.94
CA GLN A 331 4.14 16.76 1.00
C GLN A 331 3.08 17.82 1.38
N TYR A 332 1.95 17.36 1.93
CA TYR A 332 0.89 18.28 2.36
C TYR A 332 1.06 18.78 3.79
N VAL A 333 2.10 18.38 4.51
CA VAL A 333 2.57 19.07 5.73
C VAL A 333 3.33 20.34 5.32
N HIS A 334 4.19 20.24 4.32
CA HIS A 334 4.95 21.38 3.77
C HIS A 334 4.13 22.29 2.86
N ARG A 335 3.14 21.74 2.17
CA ARG A 335 2.23 22.47 1.26
C ARG A 335 0.78 22.09 1.62
N PRO A 336 0.20 22.68 2.69
CA PRO A 336 -1.08 22.28 3.25
C PRO A 336 -2.25 22.43 2.28
N LEU A 337 -3.19 21.51 2.35
CA LEU A 337 -4.54 21.67 1.78
C LEU A 337 -5.22 22.84 2.46
N GLN A 338 -6.17 23.50 1.77
CA GLN A 338 -6.77 24.74 2.24
C GLN A 338 -8.29 24.63 2.39
N ALA A 339 -8.84 25.19 3.45
CA ALA A 339 -10.27 25.40 3.61
C ALA A 339 -10.53 26.66 4.45
N ARG A 340 -11.80 27.06 4.54
CA ARG A 340 -12.27 28.10 5.46
C ARG A 340 -13.23 27.50 6.47
N THR A 341 -13.36 28.16 7.60
CA THR A 341 -14.36 27.81 8.62
C THR A 341 -15.75 27.76 7.98
N GLY A 342 -16.47 26.65 8.21
CA GLY A 342 -17.80 26.42 7.68
C GLY A 342 -17.86 25.88 6.26
N GLU A 343 -16.76 25.94 5.47
CA GLU A 343 -16.72 25.27 4.15
C GLU A 343 -16.86 23.76 4.33
N ARG A 344 -17.65 23.15 3.45
CA ARG A 344 -17.76 21.69 3.40
C ARG A 344 -16.62 21.09 2.60
N VAL A 345 -15.88 20.21 3.24
CA VAL A 345 -14.71 19.54 2.67
C VAL A 345 -15.08 18.08 2.41
N ARG A 346 -14.81 17.60 1.19
CA ARG A 346 -14.81 16.17 0.82
C ARG A 346 -13.41 15.71 0.55
N ILE A 347 -13.01 14.59 1.14
CA ILE A 347 -11.74 13.95 0.86
C ILE A 347 -12.01 12.51 0.37
N TRP A 348 -11.73 12.27 -0.90
CA TRP A 348 -11.67 10.95 -1.47
C TRP A 348 -10.38 10.27 -1.05
N VAL A 349 -10.47 9.03 -0.58
CA VAL A 349 -9.32 8.26 -0.14
C VAL A 349 -9.34 6.87 -0.73
N ILE A 350 -8.16 6.35 -1.07
CA ILE A 350 -7.97 4.98 -1.53
C ILE A 350 -6.60 4.48 -1.10
N SER A 351 -6.50 3.20 -0.73
CA SER A 351 -5.22 2.55 -0.54
C SER A 351 -4.80 1.83 -1.82
N ALA A 352 -3.77 2.34 -2.50
CA ALA A 352 -3.19 1.65 -3.64
C ALA A 352 -2.32 0.46 -3.23
N GLY A 353 -1.90 0.40 -1.99
CA GLY A 353 -1.07 -0.67 -1.46
C GLY A 353 0.38 -0.59 -1.97
N PRO A 354 1.01 -1.76 -2.25
CA PRO A 354 0.39 -3.08 -2.47
C PRO A 354 0.04 -3.90 -1.22
N ASN A 355 0.42 -3.51 -0.01
CA ASN A 355 0.33 -4.37 1.18
C ASN A 355 -0.45 -3.76 2.36
N LEU A 356 -0.53 -2.43 2.48
CA LEU A 356 -1.00 -1.75 3.68
C LEU A 356 -2.38 -1.14 3.53
N ASP A 357 -3.22 -1.36 4.53
CA ASP A 357 -4.51 -0.70 4.67
C ASP A 357 -4.35 0.78 5.04
N LEU A 358 -5.42 1.55 4.86
CA LEU A 358 -5.51 2.95 5.23
C LEU A 358 -6.67 3.14 6.23
N PRO A 359 -6.44 3.05 7.55
CA PRO A 359 -7.37 3.58 8.54
C PRO A 359 -7.27 5.12 8.54
N PHE A 360 -8.07 5.75 7.68
CA PHE A 360 -8.05 7.20 7.48
C PHE A 360 -8.76 7.94 8.59
N HIS A 361 -8.13 9.00 9.10
CA HIS A 361 -8.68 9.90 10.10
C HIS A 361 -8.27 11.35 9.80
N VAL A 362 -9.05 12.31 10.28
CA VAL A 362 -8.69 13.72 10.30
C VAL A 362 -8.73 14.21 11.74
N VAL A 363 -7.55 14.49 12.32
CA VAL A 363 -7.45 15.03 13.68
C VAL A 363 -8.18 16.36 13.75
N GLY A 364 -9.08 16.50 14.71
CA GLY A 364 -9.92 17.68 14.89
C GLY A 364 -11.27 17.62 14.16
N ALA A 365 -11.60 16.53 13.45
CA ALA A 365 -12.86 16.38 12.76
C ALA A 365 -13.60 15.09 13.11
N GLN A 366 -14.93 15.15 13.03
CA GLN A 366 -15.80 14.00 12.90
C GLN A 366 -16.54 14.11 11.58
N PHE A 367 -16.71 12.98 10.90
CA PHE A 367 -17.36 12.93 9.61
C PHE A 367 -18.86 12.77 9.77
N ASP A 368 -19.63 13.67 9.20
CA ASP A 368 -21.10 13.54 9.14
C ASP A 368 -21.55 12.80 7.85
N THR A 369 -20.61 12.59 6.95
CA THR A 369 -20.85 11.84 5.70
C THR A 369 -19.68 10.90 5.45
N VAL A 370 -20.01 9.63 5.19
CA VAL A 370 -19.06 8.56 4.88
C VAL A 370 -19.61 7.74 3.72
N TRP A 371 -18.84 7.67 2.65
CA TRP A 371 -19.02 6.77 1.51
C TRP A 371 -17.94 5.71 1.55
N TYR A 372 -18.29 4.46 1.44
CA TYR A 372 -17.36 3.35 1.43
C TYR A 372 -17.64 2.44 0.24
N GLU A 373 -16.62 2.20 -0.57
CA GLU A 373 -16.70 1.46 -1.82
C GLU A 373 -17.78 2.07 -2.75
N GLY A 374 -18.92 1.44 -2.87
CA GLY A 374 -20.01 1.83 -3.75
C GLY A 374 -21.28 2.40 -3.08
N ALA A 375 -21.23 2.76 -1.77
CA ALA A 375 -22.41 3.19 -1.04
C ALA A 375 -22.15 4.14 0.12
N TYR A 376 -23.12 4.99 0.45
CA TYR A 376 -23.13 5.73 1.70
C TYR A 376 -23.28 4.79 2.90
N ARG A 377 -22.53 5.08 3.95
CA ARG A 377 -22.72 4.53 5.31
C ARG A 377 -23.44 5.55 6.20
N ILE A 378 -23.00 6.79 6.11
CA ILE A 378 -23.61 7.94 6.77
C ILE A 378 -23.73 9.03 5.71
N ARG A 379 -24.86 9.73 5.68
CA ARG A 379 -25.05 10.91 4.83
C ARG A 379 -25.70 12.01 5.61
N ARG A 380 -25.01 13.17 5.75
CA ARG A 380 -25.47 14.33 6.51
C ARG A 380 -25.91 13.99 7.94
N GLY A 381 -25.17 13.10 8.62
CA GLY A 381 -25.48 12.62 9.95
C GLY A 381 -26.63 11.62 10.03
N CYS A 382 -27.16 11.16 8.90
CA CYS A 382 -28.13 10.07 8.85
C CYS A 382 -27.41 8.74 8.60
N ASP A 383 -27.61 7.75 9.46
CA ASP A 383 -27.20 6.38 9.18
C ASP A 383 -28.11 5.81 8.08
N VAL A 384 -27.54 5.63 6.91
CA VAL A 384 -28.26 5.09 5.74
C VAL A 384 -27.92 3.63 5.46
N SER A 385 -27.12 3.02 6.32
CA SER A 385 -26.72 1.60 6.21
C SER A 385 -27.66 0.64 6.97
N SER A 386 -28.57 1.15 7.77
CA SER A 386 -29.46 0.36 8.65
C SER A 386 -30.95 0.59 8.34
N LEU A 387 -31.80 -0.33 8.81
CA LEU A 387 -33.26 -0.19 8.72
C LEU A 387 -33.80 1.02 9.53
N ALA A 388 -33.03 1.58 10.46
CA ALA A 388 -33.36 2.81 11.15
C ALA A 388 -33.25 4.07 10.28
N ALA A 389 -32.67 3.96 9.08
CA ALA A 389 -32.53 5.02 8.09
C ALA A 389 -33.87 5.67 7.67
N GLN A 390 -35.00 5.01 7.89
CA GLN A 390 -36.33 5.51 7.48
C GLN A 390 -36.79 6.79 8.19
N ARG A 391 -36.12 7.21 9.26
CA ARG A 391 -36.46 8.41 10.04
C ARG A 391 -35.62 9.65 9.70
N CYS A 392 -34.61 9.50 8.87
CA CYS A 392 -33.68 10.56 8.51
C CYS A 392 -33.42 10.48 7.01
N ASP A 393 -34.03 11.37 6.23
CA ASP A 393 -33.88 11.43 4.78
C ASP A 393 -33.00 12.61 4.36
N PRO A 394 -31.71 12.39 4.04
CA PRO A 394 -30.80 13.44 3.62
C PRO A 394 -31.19 14.08 2.29
N ALA A 395 -31.89 13.35 1.41
CA ALA A 395 -32.35 13.87 0.11
C ALA A 395 -33.45 14.92 0.27
N GLN A 396 -34.17 14.89 1.42
CA GLN A 396 -35.17 15.91 1.80
C GLN A 396 -34.63 16.95 2.76
N GLY A 397 -33.31 17.04 2.91
CA GLY A 397 -32.65 18.04 3.78
C GLY A 397 -32.61 17.70 5.26
N SER A 398 -33.02 16.49 5.65
CA SER A 398 -32.89 16.04 7.04
C SER A 398 -31.40 15.87 7.41
N THR A 399 -31.07 16.30 8.64
CA THR A 399 -29.75 16.06 9.25
C THR A 399 -29.93 15.24 10.52
N GLY A 400 -29.03 14.27 10.72
CA GLY A 400 -29.01 13.43 11.92
C GLY A 400 -27.80 13.72 12.82
N SER A 401 -27.66 12.91 13.83
CA SER A 401 -26.54 12.95 14.80
C SER A 401 -25.53 11.82 14.63
N ALA A 402 -25.69 10.98 13.58
CA ALA A 402 -24.72 9.94 13.28
C ALA A 402 -23.41 10.55 12.78
N GLY A 403 -22.28 9.93 13.12
CA GLY A 403 -20.97 10.40 12.75
C GLY A 403 -19.93 9.28 12.78
N SER A 404 -18.79 9.54 12.16
CA SER A 404 -17.64 8.65 12.20
C SER A 404 -16.37 9.42 12.50
N GLN A 405 -15.46 8.81 13.25
CA GLN A 405 -14.11 9.36 13.46
C GLN A 405 -13.10 8.92 12.41
N GLY A 406 -13.41 7.90 11.62
CA GLY A 406 -12.50 7.36 10.63
C GLY A 406 -13.19 6.61 9.52
N LEU A 407 -12.43 6.33 8.45
CA LEU A 407 -12.81 5.44 7.36
C LEU A 407 -11.67 4.45 7.14
N ALA A 408 -11.89 3.19 7.52
CA ALA A 408 -10.92 2.12 7.30
C ALA A 408 -11.15 1.53 5.91
N VAL A 409 -10.16 1.67 5.02
CA VAL A 409 -10.15 1.04 3.71
C VAL A 409 -9.01 0.02 3.64
N ALA A 410 -9.32 -1.16 3.19
CA ALA A 410 -8.32 -2.17 2.91
C ALA A 410 -7.56 -1.84 1.63
N VAL A 411 -6.48 -2.59 1.36
CA VAL A 411 -5.74 -2.47 0.09
C VAL A 411 -6.70 -2.59 -1.09
N ALA A 412 -6.56 -1.69 -2.06
CA ALA A 412 -7.39 -1.55 -3.26
C ALA A 412 -8.85 -1.14 -3.00
N GLN A 413 -9.20 -0.78 -1.78
CA GLN A 413 -10.51 -0.21 -1.45
C GLN A 413 -10.41 1.30 -1.24
N GLY A 414 -11.55 1.98 -1.39
CA GLY A 414 -11.63 3.42 -1.23
C GLY A 414 -13.00 3.93 -0.82
N GLY A 415 -13.09 5.22 -0.66
CA GLY A 415 -14.31 5.92 -0.30
C GLY A 415 -14.09 7.42 -0.18
N PHE A 416 -15.02 8.12 0.43
CA PHE A 416 -14.82 9.51 0.82
C PHE A 416 -15.45 9.82 2.17
N VAL A 417 -14.96 10.87 2.77
CA VAL A 417 -15.52 11.47 3.98
C VAL A 417 -15.87 12.92 3.73
N GLU A 418 -16.90 13.43 4.43
CA GLU A 418 -17.19 14.87 4.45
C GLU A 418 -17.35 15.38 5.87
N PHE A 419 -16.93 16.62 6.06
CA PHE A 419 -17.07 17.39 7.28
C PHE A 419 -16.99 18.89 6.99
N ALA A 420 -17.43 19.71 7.94
CA ALA A 420 -17.26 21.17 7.88
C ALA A 420 -16.51 21.62 9.13
N PRO A 421 -15.26 22.11 9.01
CA PRO A 421 -14.50 22.62 10.14
C PRO A 421 -15.23 23.82 10.80
N ARG A 422 -15.37 23.80 12.12
CA ARG A 422 -16.09 24.85 12.85
C ARG A 422 -15.17 25.97 13.32
N GLU A 423 -13.89 25.69 13.43
CA GLU A 423 -12.89 26.61 13.97
C GLU A 423 -11.67 26.69 13.02
N PRO A 424 -11.01 27.86 12.95
CA PRO A 424 -9.75 27.98 12.21
C PRO A 424 -8.66 27.18 12.92
N GLY A 425 -7.68 26.67 12.16
CA GLY A 425 -6.57 25.88 12.69
C GLY A 425 -6.00 24.93 11.65
N THR A 426 -5.13 24.05 12.11
CA THR A 426 -4.57 22.98 11.27
C THR A 426 -5.15 21.64 11.67
N TYR A 427 -5.96 21.09 10.79
CA TYR A 427 -6.49 19.73 10.91
C TYR A 427 -5.52 18.76 10.23
N THR A 428 -5.44 17.51 10.72
CA THR A 428 -4.42 16.58 10.23
C THR A 428 -5.06 15.32 9.64
N PRO A 429 -5.25 15.26 8.30
CA PRO A 429 -5.53 14.01 7.62
C PRO A 429 -4.33 13.05 7.72
N LEU A 430 -4.57 11.82 8.17
CA LEU A 430 -3.50 10.85 8.37
C LEU A 430 -3.98 9.39 8.30
N ASN A 431 -3.03 8.48 8.15
CA ASN A 431 -3.21 7.07 8.43
C ASN A 431 -3.12 6.86 9.95
N HIS A 432 -4.19 6.38 10.60
CA HIS A 432 -4.20 6.24 12.06
C HIS A 432 -3.44 5.02 12.60
N ALA A 433 -2.89 4.16 11.73
CA ALA A 433 -1.79 3.28 12.10
C ALA A 433 -0.51 4.12 12.19
N MET A 434 -0.23 4.66 13.38
CA MET A 434 0.69 5.79 13.59
C MET A 434 2.09 5.56 13.04
N ALA A 435 2.59 4.31 13.04
CA ALA A 435 3.87 3.97 12.42
C ALA A 435 3.92 4.33 10.92
N TYR A 436 2.78 4.38 10.23
CA TYR A 436 2.71 4.76 8.81
C TYR A 436 2.47 6.26 8.63
N ALA A 437 1.73 6.89 9.55
CA ALA A 437 1.68 8.35 9.64
C ALA A 437 3.08 8.95 9.81
N GLU A 438 3.87 8.37 10.71
CA GLU A 438 5.27 8.76 10.99
C GLU A 438 6.24 8.44 9.84
N ARG A 439 5.84 7.56 8.91
CA ARG A 439 6.56 7.29 7.66
C ARG A 439 6.11 8.16 6.47
N GLY A 440 5.23 9.13 6.69
CA GLY A 440 4.86 10.13 5.69
C GLY A 440 3.41 10.16 5.26
N ALA A 441 2.56 9.20 5.71
CA ALA A 441 1.12 9.20 5.44
C ALA A 441 0.38 10.20 6.34
N THR A 442 0.81 11.45 6.30
CA THR A 442 0.30 12.58 7.06
C THR A 442 0.18 13.80 6.17
N ALA A 443 -0.91 14.54 6.31
CA ALA A 443 -1.18 15.78 5.62
C ALA A 443 -1.63 16.86 6.61
N SER A 444 -1.66 18.11 6.15
CA SER A 444 -2.26 19.23 6.87
C SER A 444 -3.38 19.83 6.03
N LEU A 445 -4.51 20.10 6.66
CA LEU A 445 -5.58 20.93 6.12
C LEU A 445 -5.61 22.23 6.94
N ARG A 446 -5.15 23.33 6.35
CA ARG A 446 -5.17 24.64 6.97
C ARG A 446 -6.53 25.29 6.78
N VAL A 447 -7.20 25.55 7.88
CA VAL A 447 -8.51 26.22 7.92
C VAL A 447 -8.32 27.65 8.39
N THR A 448 -8.70 28.61 7.55
CA THR A 448 -8.68 30.04 7.89
C THR A 448 -10.08 30.53 8.23
N SER A 449 -10.18 31.65 8.98
CA SER A 449 -11.46 32.30 9.24
C SER A 449 -12.03 32.90 7.94
N GLY A 450 -13.34 32.91 7.80
CA GLY A 450 -14.04 33.41 6.62
C GLY A 450 -13.81 34.92 6.30
N SER A 451 -13.29 35.66 7.27
CA SER A 451 -13.05 37.13 7.16
C SER A 451 -11.70 37.55 6.59
N GLU A 452 -10.73 36.59 6.45
CA GLU A 452 -9.36 36.98 6.02
C GLU A 452 -9.16 37.05 4.49
N ALA A 453 -10.18 36.84 3.68
CA ALA A 453 -10.02 36.70 2.23
C ALA A 453 -10.15 38.02 1.43
N ASP A 454 -10.59 39.12 2.03
CA ASP A 454 -10.76 40.41 1.31
C ASP A 454 -9.54 41.35 1.40
N GLY A 455 -8.53 40.99 2.20
CA GLY A 455 -7.34 41.85 2.41
C GLY A 455 -6.19 41.65 1.39
N ALA A 456 -6.21 40.65 0.53
CA ALA A 456 -5.08 40.31 -0.36
C ALA A 456 -5.28 40.72 -1.83
N ARG A 457 -6.30 41.52 -2.15
CA ARG A 457 -6.50 42.10 -3.50
C ARG A 457 -6.47 43.62 -3.44
N GLY A 458 -5.37 44.19 -2.99
CA GLY A 458 -5.19 45.62 -2.96
C GLY A 458 -3.80 46.00 -2.46
N GLY A 459 -2.81 45.86 -3.32
CA GLY A 459 -1.46 46.31 -3.04
C GLY A 459 -0.56 46.03 -4.22
#